data_6b8a5cd3a27b44c83d405190a9b71002
#
_entry.id   6b8a5cd3a27b44c83d405190a9b71002
#
_cell.length_a   1.000
_cell.length_b   1.000
_cell.length_c   1.000
_cell.angle_alpha   90.00
_cell.angle_beta   90.00
_cell.angle_gamma   90.00
#
_symmetry.space_group_name_H-M   'P 1'
#
loop_
_entity.id
_entity.type
_entity.pdbx_description
1 polymer ?
#
loop_
_entity_poly.entity_id
_entity_poly.type
_entity_poly.pdbx_seq_one_letter_code
_entity_poly.pdbx_strand_id
1 'polypeptide(L)' 'IKYIEHILGLFPIERFTRQGLRRFEIAYKAESYLGEPLSFYLQPVDENEFDVEVRKNDSETVCQAKICFKY' A
#
# COMPACT_ATOMS: atom_id res chain seq x y z
N ILE A 1 7.10 -5.93 10.99
CA ILE A 1 6.41 -4.72 10.49
C ILE A 1 5.14 -5.14 9.76
N LYS A 2 4.08 -4.40 10.01
CA LYS A 2 2.76 -4.73 9.47
C LYS A 2 2.46 -3.87 8.25
N TYR A 3 3.09 -4.18 7.15
CA TYR A 3 2.92 -3.42 5.92
C TYR A 3 1.48 -3.36 5.45
N ILE A 4 0.79 -4.49 5.51
CA ILE A 4 -0.60 -4.58 5.01
C ILE A 4 -1.50 -3.62 5.77
N GLU A 5 -1.40 -3.59 7.09
CA GLU A 5 -2.21 -2.68 7.91
C GLU A 5 -1.92 -1.23 7.59
N HIS A 6 -0.65 -0.87 7.42
CA HIS A 6 -0.27 0.49 7.08
C HIS A 6 -0.77 0.89 5.69
N ILE A 7 -0.64 0.00 4.73
CA ILE A 7 -1.09 0.28 3.36
C ILE A 7 -2.60 0.47 3.31
N LEU A 8 -3.35 -0.43 3.95
CA LEU A 8 -4.80 -0.30 3.97
C LEU A 8 -5.25 0.92 4.76
N GLY A 9 -4.48 1.34 5.76
CA GLY A 9 -4.76 2.53 6.54
C GLY A 9 -4.59 3.84 5.77
N LEU A 10 -4.02 3.82 4.57
CA LEU A 10 -3.93 5.00 3.73
C LEU A 10 -5.28 5.40 3.14
N PHE A 11 -6.27 4.52 3.21
CA PHE A 11 -7.60 4.76 2.66
C PHE A 11 -8.62 4.90 3.78
N PRO A 12 -9.67 5.73 3.58
CA PRO A 12 -10.77 5.80 4.55
C PRO A 12 -11.47 4.46 4.66
N ILE A 13 -11.89 4.10 5.87
CA ILE A 13 -12.56 2.82 6.09
C ILE A 13 -13.88 2.73 5.31
N GLU A 14 -14.56 3.87 5.10
CA GLU A 14 -15.80 3.90 4.31
C GLU A 14 -15.59 3.39 2.90
N ARG A 15 -14.40 3.57 2.38
CA ARG A 15 -14.11 3.11 1.03
C ARG A 15 -14.17 1.60 0.92
N PHE A 16 -13.71 0.91 1.96
CA PHE A 16 -13.79 -0.55 2.00
C PHE A 16 -15.22 -1.04 2.20
N THR A 17 -16.01 -0.33 3.01
CA THR A 17 -17.38 -0.75 3.29
C THR A 17 -18.34 -0.42 2.16
N ARG A 18 -18.16 0.70 1.47
CA ARG A 18 -19.04 1.12 0.38
C ARG A 18 -18.66 0.51 -0.96
N GLN A 19 -17.39 0.58 -1.28
CA GLN A 19 -16.91 0.14 -2.60
C GLN A 19 -16.52 -1.32 -2.63
N GLY A 20 -16.01 -1.82 -1.52
CA GLY A 20 -15.48 -3.17 -1.44
C GLY A 20 -14.17 -3.34 -2.16
N LEU A 21 -13.36 -4.25 -1.67
CA LEU A 21 -12.05 -4.52 -2.22
C LEU A 21 -12.18 -5.62 -3.28
N ARG A 22 -11.79 -5.31 -4.51
CA ARG A 22 -11.83 -6.27 -5.60
C ARG A 22 -10.55 -7.07 -5.67
N ARG A 23 -9.40 -6.41 -5.49
CA ARG A 23 -8.10 -7.04 -5.60
C ARG A 23 -7.12 -6.36 -4.68
N PHE A 24 -6.29 -7.16 -4.03
CA PHE A 24 -5.16 -6.67 -3.27
C PHE A 24 -3.99 -7.59 -3.54
N GLU A 25 -2.93 -7.03 -4.14
CA GLU A 25 -1.71 -7.77 -4.40
C GLU A 25 -0.57 -7.07 -3.68
N ILE A 26 0.34 -7.83 -3.11
CA ILE A 26 1.50 -7.29 -2.43
C ILE A 26 2.73 -8.11 -2.80
N ALA A 27 3.82 -7.40 -3.07
CA ALA A 27 5.09 -8.02 -3.41
C ALA A 27 6.15 -7.44 -2.50
N TYR A 28 6.86 -8.31 -1.79
CA TYR A 28 7.96 -7.91 -0.92
C TYR A 28 9.25 -7.95 -1.72
N LYS A 29 10.02 -6.85 -1.66
CA LYS A 29 11.24 -6.69 -2.44
C LYS A 29 12.49 -6.77 -1.59
N ALA A 30 12.43 -6.34 -0.33
CA ALA A 30 13.56 -6.31 0.56
C ALA A 30 13.07 -6.32 2.00
N GLU A 31 13.98 -6.62 2.92
CA GLU A 31 13.67 -6.57 4.34
C GLU A 31 13.87 -5.16 4.88
N SER A 32 13.08 -4.81 5.88
CA SER A 32 13.33 -3.63 6.67
C SER A 32 13.39 -4.01 8.15
N TYR A 33 14.16 -3.26 8.90
CA TYR A 33 14.39 -3.54 10.31
C TYR A 33 13.69 -2.51 11.17
N LEU A 34 13.42 -2.89 12.41
CA LEU A 34 12.81 -2.00 13.37
C LEU A 34 13.67 -0.73 13.51
N GLY A 35 13.01 0.42 13.44
CA GLY A 35 13.71 1.71 13.55
C GLY A 35 14.13 2.31 12.24
N GLU A 36 14.05 1.58 11.13
CA GLU A 36 14.33 2.19 9.84
C GLU A 36 13.12 3.04 9.40
N PRO A 37 13.34 4.28 8.95
CA PRO A 37 12.22 5.11 8.45
C PRO A 37 11.62 4.51 7.19
N LEU A 38 10.30 4.44 7.16
CA LEU A 38 9.56 3.96 6.00
C LEU A 38 8.74 5.10 5.41
N SER A 39 8.76 5.22 4.10
CA SER A 39 7.96 6.18 3.36
C SER A 39 6.96 5.44 2.50
N PHE A 40 5.71 5.90 2.50
CA PHE A 40 4.63 5.30 1.75
C PHE A 40 4.21 6.24 0.64
N TYR A 41 4.26 5.75 -0.59
CA TYR A 41 3.90 6.51 -1.78
C TYR A 41 2.66 5.92 -2.40
N LEU A 42 1.63 6.73 -2.56
CA LEU A 42 0.37 6.32 -3.13
C LEU A 42 0.23 6.97 -4.49
N GLN A 43 0.01 6.16 -5.52
CA GLN A 43 -0.16 6.65 -6.88
C GLN A 43 -1.48 6.14 -7.45
N PRO A 44 -2.42 7.03 -7.79
CA PRO A 44 -3.63 6.59 -8.47
C PRO A 44 -3.30 6.13 -9.89
N VAL A 45 -3.82 4.96 -10.26
CA VAL A 45 -3.67 4.43 -11.61
C VAL A 45 -4.97 4.67 -12.38
N ASP A 46 -6.10 4.53 -11.69
CA ASP A 46 -7.42 4.70 -12.24
C ASP A 46 -8.33 5.17 -11.08
N GLU A 47 -9.61 5.39 -11.36
CA GLU A 47 -10.56 5.84 -10.33
C GLU A 47 -10.60 4.89 -9.13
N ASN A 48 -10.49 3.59 -9.39
CA ASN A 48 -10.63 2.57 -8.35
C ASN A 48 -9.36 1.73 -8.18
N GLU A 49 -8.27 2.13 -8.82
CA GLU A 49 -7.02 1.37 -8.75
C GLU A 49 -5.87 2.26 -8.30
N PHE A 50 -5.08 1.75 -7.36
CA PHE A 50 -3.97 2.49 -6.76
C PHE A 50 -2.77 1.59 -6.63
N ASP A 51 -1.59 2.17 -6.89
CA ASP A 51 -0.32 1.54 -6.58
C ASP A 51 0.26 2.17 -5.34
N VAL A 52 0.81 1.34 -4.46
CA VAL A 52 1.48 1.80 -3.25
C VAL A 52 2.89 1.26 -3.25
N GLU A 53 3.84 2.14 -3.01
CA GLU A 53 5.23 1.75 -2.88
C GLU A 53 5.72 2.12 -1.49
N VAL A 54 6.39 1.20 -0.82
CA VAL A 54 6.98 1.43 0.49
C VAL A 54 8.49 1.41 0.33
N ARG A 55 9.16 2.48 0.74
CA ARG A 55 10.61 2.62 0.66
C ARG A 55 11.21 2.81 2.04
N LYS A 56 12.38 2.25 2.24
CA LYS A 56 13.17 2.52 3.44
C LYS A 56 14.25 3.53 3.12
N ASN A 57 14.45 4.49 4.03
CA ASN A 57 15.44 5.55 3.88
C ASN A 57 15.28 6.33 2.58
N ASP A 58 14.06 6.36 2.03
CA ASP A 58 13.71 7.03 0.77
C ASP A 58 14.53 6.58 -0.45
N SER A 59 15.19 5.43 -0.36
CA SER A 59 16.07 5.01 -1.45
C SER A 59 15.80 3.58 -1.92
N GLU A 60 15.40 2.68 -1.04
CA GLU A 60 15.23 1.29 -1.40
C GLU A 60 13.77 0.85 -1.25
N THR A 61 13.19 0.30 -2.31
CA THR A 61 11.84 -0.24 -2.27
C THR A 61 11.82 -1.55 -1.50
N VAL A 62 11.02 -1.61 -0.44
CA VAL A 62 10.88 -2.83 0.37
C VAL A 62 9.60 -3.58 0.03
N CYS A 63 8.60 -2.87 -0.49
CA CYS A 63 7.29 -3.46 -0.73
C CYS A 63 6.55 -2.68 -1.81
N GLN A 64 5.80 -3.39 -2.63
CA GLN A 64 4.89 -2.78 -3.60
C GLN A 64 3.55 -3.47 -3.49
N ALA A 65 2.47 -2.69 -3.57
CA ALA A 65 1.12 -3.22 -3.49
C ALA A 65 0.24 -2.63 -4.57
N LYS A 66 -0.74 -3.39 -5.00
CA LYS A 66 -1.77 -2.93 -5.91
C LYS A 66 -3.12 -3.12 -5.23
N ILE A 67 -3.90 -2.06 -5.20
CA ILE A 67 -5.21 -2.07 -4.56
C ILE A 67 -6.25 -1.66 -5.59
N CYS A 68 -7.27 -2.50 -5.76
CA CYS A 68 -8.33 -2.23 -6.70
C CYS A 68 -9.67 -2.38 -5.99
N PHE A 69 -10.51 -1.36 -6.06
CA PHE A 69 -11.85 -1.36 -5.50
C PHE A 69 -12.86 -1.78 -6.55
N LYS A 70 -14.01 -2.31 -6.10
CA LYS A 70 -15.06 -2.78 -7.02
C LYS A 70 -15.76 -1.65 -7.76
N TYR A 71 -15.93 -0.52 -7.08
CA TYR A 71 -16.66 0.62 -7.63
C TYR A 71 -15.84 1.88 -7.50
#